data_2c7e06b92650976a5c142725c3caab32
#
_entry.id   2c7e06b92650976a5c142725c3caab32
#
_cell.length_a   1.000
_cell.length_b   1.000
_cell.length_c   1.000
_cell.angle_alpha   90.00
_cell.angle_beta   90.00
_cell.angle_gamma   90.00
#
_symmetry.space_group_name_H-M   'P 1'
#
loop_
_entity.id
_entity.type
_entity.pdbx_description
1 polymer ?
#
loop_
_entity_poly.entity_id
_entity_poly.type
_entity_poly.pdbx_seq_one_letter_code
_entity_poly.pdbx_strand_id
1 'polypeptide(L)'
;IPLAKEAGHLCTSFLKHPHDLEYEKTFMPFCLLSKKRYVGMLYEEDIEKCKRKSMGIVLKRRDNAPIVKDVYGGIIDILMKDKDIEKSIMFLDKMLSDIIDKKIIIDKLVITKALRSFYKNPSRIAHCVLATRIGIRDPGNKPSPGDRIPFVYIQTKGNKLQGERIETPEFIKQENLKIDYGFYISNQIMKPIIQIYSLVLN
;
A
#
# COMPACT_ATOMS: atom_id res chain seq x y z
N ILE A 1 -25.93 -5.35 -15.29
CA ILE A 1 -26.60 -5.90 -14.08
C ILE A 1 -27.75 -6.81 -14.48
N PRO A 2 -28.75 -6.44 -15.35
CA PRO A 2 -29.83 -7.33 -15.72
C PRO A 2 -29.37 -8.68 -16.28
N LEU A 3 -28.46 -8.67 -17.26
CA LEU A 3 -27.89 -9.88 -17.86
C LEU A 3 -27.19 -10.79 -16.83
N ALA A 4 -26.53 -10.21 -15.83
CA ALA A 4 -25.86 -11.00 -14.79
C ALA A 4 -26.87 -11.67 -13.83
N LYS A 5 -27.99 -11.02 -13.54
CA LYS A 5 -29.09 -11.58 -12.75
C LYS A 5 -29.77 -12.76 -13.54
N GLU A 6 -30.02 -12.54 -14.81
CA GLU A 6 -30.58 -13.57 -15.70
C GLU A 6 -29.66 -14.79 -15.80
N ALA A 7 -28.35 -14.58 -15.98
CA ALA A 7 -27.36 -15.65 -15.96
C ALA A 7 -27.33 -16.40 -14.62
N GLY A 8 -27.46 -15.71 -13.48
CA GLY A 8 -27.59 -16.35 -12.17
C GLY A 8 -28.79 -17.27 -12.07
N HIS A 9 -29.97 -16.83 -12.49
CA HIS A 9 -31.18 -17.65 -12.53
C HIS A 9 -31.04 -18.85 -13.46
N LEU A 10 -30.51 -18.64 -14.67
CA LEU A 10 -30.25 -19.72 -15.60
C LEU A 10 -29.31 -20.77 -15.03
N CYS A 11 -28.17 -20.35 -14.43
CA CYS A 11 -27.23 -21.27 -13.80
C CYS A 11 -27.85 -22.03 -12.63
N THR A 12 -28.68 -21.39 -11.82
CA THR A 12 -29.41 -22.02 -10.73
C THR A 12 -30.28 -23.16 -11.20
N SER A 13 -30.92 -23.00 -12.37
CA SER A 13 -31.82 -24.05 -12.95
C SER A 13 -31.09 -25.38 -13.23
N PHE A 14 -29.77 -25.38 -13.40
CA PHE A 14 -28.94 -26.58 -13.59
C PHE A 14 -28.42 -27.20 -12.30
N LEU A 15 -28.62 -26.52 -11.15
CA LEU A 15 -28.12 -26.99 -9.86
C LEU A 15 -29.17 -27.85 -9.15
N LYS A 16 -28.71 -28.82 -8.34
CA LYS A 16 -29.61 -29.57 -7.45
C LYS A 16 -29.99 -28.72 -6.26
N HIS A 17 -31.27 -28.74 -5.88
CA HIS A 17 -31.76 -28.13 -4.68
C HIS A 17 -30.94 -28.60 -3.43
N PRO A 18 -30.55 -27.73 -2.46
CA PRO A 18 -30.94 -26.33 -2.27
C PRO A 18 -29.93 -25.32 -2.85
N HIS A 19 -29.09 -25.68 -3.80
CA HIS A 19 -28.08 -24.78 -4.33
C HIS A 19 -28.70 -23.68 -5.18
N ASP A 20 -28.28 -22.46 -4.96
CA ASP A 20 -28.70 -21.25 -5.64
C ASP A 20 -27.53 -20.35 -5.97
N LEU A 21 -27.60 -19.62 -7.06
CA LEU A 21 -26.61 -18.62 -7.48
C LEU A 21 -27.25 -17.25 -7.54
N GLU A 22 -26.91 -16.40 -6.58
CA GLU A 22 -27.38 -15.02 -6.53
C GLU A 22 -26.39 -14.06 -7.20
N TYR A 23 -26.91 -13.06 -7.87
CA TYR A 23 -26.10 -11.93 -8.32
C TYR A 23 -25.65 -11.13 -7.11
N GLU A 24 -24.33 -11.03 -6.91
CA GLU A 24 -23.76 -10.25 -5.80
C GLU A 24 -23.37 -8.83 -6.24
N LYS A 25 -22.61 -8.69 -7.33
CA LYS A 25 -22.08 -7.40 -7.77
C LYS A 25 -21.39 -7.47 -9.12
N THR A 26 -21.25 -6.31 -9.77
CA THR A 26 -20.47 -6.15 -11.01
C THR A 26 -19.29 -5.19 -10.79
N PHE A 27 -18.18 -5.50 -11.42
CA PHE A 27 -17.01 -4.59 -11.48
C PHE A 27 -16.72 -4.18 -12.93
N MET A 28 -16.58 -2.85 -13.17
CA MET A 28 -16.21 -2.32 -14.48
C MET A 28 -15.60 -0.91 -14.36
N PRO A 29 -14.32 -0.69 -14.70
CA PRO A 29 -13.32 -1.70 -15.03
C PRO A 29 -12.88 -2.52 -13.80
N PHE A 30 -12.12 -3.60 -14.04
CA PHE A 30 -11.61 -4.50 -12.99
C PHE A 30 -10.16 -4.88 -13.28
N CYS A 31 -9.29 -4.75 -12.28
CA CYS A 31 -7.89 -5.15 -12.33
C CYS A 31 -7.62 -6.21 -11.27
N LEU A 32 -7.30 -7.43 -11.70
CA LEU A 32 -6.98 -8.57 -10.86
C LEU A 32 -5.46 -8.81 -10.84
N LEU A 33 -4.81 -8.44 -9.74
CA LEU A 33 -3.36 -8.64 -9.55
C LEU A 33 -3.01 -10.08 -9.18
N SER A 34 -3.79 -10.67 -8.28
CA SER A 34 -3.66 -12.06 -7.84
C SER A 34 -4.84 -12.45 -6.94
N LYS A 35 -4.90 -13.71 -6.50
CA LYS A 35 -5.90 -14.15 -5.52
C LYS A 35 -5.98 -13.21 -4.31
N LYS A 36 -7.17 -12.70 -4.01
CA LYS A 36 -7.44 -11.73 -2.92
C LYS A 36 -6.74 -10.37 -3.08
N ARG A 37 -6.21 -10.02 -4.27
CA ARG A 37 -5.60 -8.73 -4.56
C ARG A 37 -6.17 -8.16 -5.84
N TYR A 38 -7.10 -7.23 -5.70
CA TYR A 38 -7.80 -6.62 -6.84
C TYR A 38 -8.24 -5.19 -6.53
N VAL A 39 -8.57 -4.47 -7.60
CA VAL A 39 -9.24 -3.17 -7.56
C VAL A 39 -10.19 -3.05 -8.74
N GLY A 40 -11.30 -2.36 -8.56
CA GLY A 40 -12.26 -2.10 -9.61
C GLY A 40 -13.31 -1.09 -9.18
N MET A 41 -14.07 -0.61 -10.16
CA MET A 41 -15.26 0.19 -9.91
C MET A 41 -16.44 -0.75 -9.69
N LEU A 42 -16.97 -0.75 -8.49
CA LEU A 42 -18.06 -1.61 -8.06
C LEU A 42 -19.40 -0.95 -8.36
N TYR A 43 -20.27 -1.72 -9.00
CA TYR A 43 -21.69 -1.43 -9.20
C TYR A 43 -22.49 -2.50 -8.44
N GLU A 44 -23.39 -2.06 -7.57
CA GLU A 44 -24.30 -2.95 -6.84
C GLU A 44 -25.61 -3.08 -7.63
N GLU A 45 -26.64 -2.34 -7.31
CA GLU A 45 -27.90 -2.39 -8.03
C GLU A 45 -28.08 -1.21 -9.01
N ASP A 46 -27.51 -0.06 -8.70
CA ASP A 46 -27.62 1.17 -9.46
C ASP A 46 -26.42 1.32 -10.40
N ILE A 47 -26.72 1.39 -11.70
CA ILE A 47 -25.70 1.52 -12.75
C ILE A 47 -25.06 2.92 -12.77
N GLU A 48 -25.73 3.92 -12.22
CA GLU A 48 -25.23 5.29 -12.15
C GLU A 48 -24.32 5.51 -10.93
N LYS A 49 -24.44 4.66 -9.92
CA LYS A 49 -23.67 4.74 -8.69
C LYS A 49 -22.55 3.70 -8.65
N CYS A 50 -21.32 4.16 -8.83
CA CYS A 50 -20.17 3.31 -8.68
C CYS A 50 -19.25 3.80 -7.55
N LYS A 51 -18.57 2.86 -6.92
CA LYS A 51 -17.55 3.15 -5.89
C LYS A 51 -16.29 2.31 -6.13
N ARG A 52 -15.14 2.91 -5.89
CA ARG A 52 -13.88 2.16 -5.95
C ARG A 52 -13.84 1.13 -4.80
N LYS A 53 -13.78 -0.14 -5.17
CA LYS A 53 -13.56 -1.25 -4.23
C LYS A 53 -12.20 -1.86 -4.46
N SER A 54 -11.45 -2.09 -3.39
CA SER A 54 -10.14 -2.70 -3.47
C SER A 54 -9.93 -3.69 -2.32
N MET A 55 -9.16 -4.75 -2.58
CA MET A 55 -8.83 -5.78 -1.60
C MET A 55 -7.34 -6.14 -1.70
N GLY A 56 -6.68 -6.28 -0.55
CA GLY A 56 -5.33 -6.82 -0.43
C GLY A 56 -4.20 -6.02 -1.11
N ILE A 57 -4.50 -4.83 -1.64
CA ILE A 57 -3.54 -3.93 -2.30
C ILE A 57 -2.97 -2.89 -1.33
N VAL A 58 -1.98 -2.15 -1.78
CA VAL A 58 -1.24 -1.13 -1.03
C VAL A 58 -2.14 -0.15 -0.28
N LEU A 59 -3.24 0.28 -0.89
CA LEU A 59 -4.18 1.27 -0.32
C LEU A 59 -4.79 0.84 1.03
N LYS A 60 -4.99 -0.45 1.24
CA LYS A 60 -5.59 -1.00 2.48
C LYS A 60 -4.57 -1.36 3.56
N ARG A 61 -3.29 -1.41 3.22
CA ARG A 61 -2.23 -1.83 4.14
C ARG A 61 -1.78 -0.66 5.01
N ARG A 62 -1.69 -0.90 6.31
CA ARG A 62 -1.23 0.11 7.29
C ARG A 62 0.29 0.22 7.40
N ASP A 63 1.02 -0.75 6.85
CA ASP A 63 2.48 -0.85 6.89
C ASP A 63 3.18 -0.16 5.69
N ASN A 64 2.42 0.56 4.85
CA ASN A 64 2.96 1.41 3.79
C ASN A 64 2.92 2.87 4.19
N ALA A 65 3.94 3.63 3.79
CA ALA A 65 3.99 5.07 3.99
C ALA A 65 2.82 5.78 3.27
N PRO A 66 2.28 6.88 3.81
CA PRO A 66 1.20 7.63 3.16
C PRO A 66 1.50 8.03 1.72
N ILE A 67 2.72 8.47 1.41
CA ILE A 67 3.13 8.82 0.02
C ILE A 67 2.91 7.67 -0.97
N VAL A 68 3.17 6.43 -0.55
CA VAL A 68 2.96 5.25 -1.41
C VAL A 68 1.48 5.08 -1.74
N LYS A 69 0.61 5.36 -0.78
CA LYS A 69 -0.84 5.30 -0.98
C LYS A 69 -1.34 6.44 -1.87
N ASP A 70 -0.76 7.63 -1.72
CA ASP A 70 -1.11 8.80 -2.54
C ASP A 70 -0.75 8.54 -4.01
N VAL A 71 0.48 8.08 -4.29
CA VAL A 71 0.94 7.77 -5.65
C VAL A 71 0.14 6.60 -6.25
N TYR A 72 0.06 5.49 -5.53
CA TYR A 72 -0.65 4.30 -5.99
C TYR A 72 -2.15 4.57 -6.17
N GLY A 73 -2.75 5.33 -5.26
CA GLY A 73 -4.17 5.70 -5.32
C GLY A 73 -4.47 6.62 -6.50
N GLY A 74 -3.62 7.62 -6.76
CA GLY A 74 -3.77 8.51 -7.90
C GLY A 74 -3.69 7.80 -9.23
N ILE A 75 -2.72 6.88 -9.39
CA ILE A 75 -2.61 6.04 -10.59
C ILE A 75 -3.87 5.19 -10.78
N ILE A 76 -4.33 4.50 -9.73
CA ILE A 76 -5.54 3.68 -9.80
C ILE A 76 -6.76 4.52 -10.14
N ASP A 77 -6.90 5.73 -9.59
CA ASP A 77 -8.04 6.59 -9.89
C ASP A 77 -8.04 7.04 -11.35
N ILE A 78 -6.89 7.42 -11.91
CA ILE A 78 -6.76 7.78 -13.32
C ILE A 78 -7.09 6.58 -14.23
N LEU A 79 -6.50 5.42 -13.95
CA LEU A 79 -6.73 4.21 -14.76
C LEU A 79 -8.17 3.71 -14.69
N MET A 80 -8.84 3.80 -13.53
CA MET A 80 -10.20 3.30 -13.35
C MET A 80 -11.29 4.27 -13.82
N LYS A 81 -11.06 5.59 -13.68
CA LYS A 81 -12.05 6.62 -14.03
C LYS A 81 -11.83 7.17 -15.43
N ASP A 82 -10.61 7.62 -15.69
CA ASP A 82 -10.27 8.31 -16.93
C ASP A 82 -9.89 7.31 -18.04
N LYS A 83 -9.48 6.10 -17.66
CA LYS A 83 -8.99 5.03 -18.58
C LYS A 83 -7.81 5.51 -19.44
N ASP A 84 -7.01 6.41 -18.91
CA ASP A 84 -5.92 7.10 -19.59
C ASP A 84 -4.56 6.68 -18.99
N ILE A 85 -3.84 5.87 -19.77
CA ILE A 85 -2.52 5.34 -19.35
C ILE A 85 -1.48 6.46 -19.37
N GLU A 86 -1.45 7.29 -20.41
CA GLU A 86 -0.45 8.36 -20.55
C GLU A 86 -0.58 9.36 -19.42
N LYS A 87 -1.80 9.78 -19.09
CA LYS A 87 -2.09 10.65 -17.95
C LYS A 87 -1.61 10.04 -16.62
N SER A 88 -1.75 8.73 -16.46
CA SER A 88 -1.27 8.03 -15.25
C SER A 88 0.25 8.02 -15.16
N ILE A 89 0.95 7.89 -16.29
CA ILE A 89 2.42 7.97 -16.36
C ILE A 89 2.91 9.39 -16.05
N MET A 90 2.28 10.42 -16.62
CA MET A 90 2.60 11.81 -16.33
C MET A 90 2.40 12.14 -14.84
N PHE A 91 1.33 11.63 -14.23
CA PHE A 91 1.10 11.76 -12.79
C PHE A 91 2.21 11.09 -11.98
N LEU A 92 2.62 9.88 -12.35
CA LEU A 92 3.72 9.17 -11.68
C LEU A 92 5.01 9.95 -11.77
N ASP A 93 5.38 10.44 -12.97
CA ASP A 93 6.60 11.21 -13.21
C ASP A 93 6.65 12.48 -12.35
N LYS A 94 5.55 13.22 -12.30
CA LYS A 94 5.41 14.38 -11.41
C LYS A 94 5.63 14.02 -9.94
N MET A 95 5.01 12.95 -9.47
CA MET A 95 5.14 12.53 -8.07
C MET A 95 6.56 12.08 -7.74
N LEU A 96 7.24 11.38 -8.67
CA LEU A 96 8.63 10.98 -8.49
C LEU A 96 9.56 12.21 -8.46
N SER A 97 9.32 13.20 -9.32
CA SER A 97 10.07 14.46 -9.32
C SER A 97 9.91 15.21 -7.98
N ASP A 98 8.70 15.31 -7.45
CA ASP A 98 8.45 15.95 -6.15
C ASP A 98 9.15 15.22 -4.99
N ILE A 99 9.30 13.88 -5.07
CA ILE A 99 10.05 13.10 -4.07
C ILE A 99 11.56 13.36 -4.20
N ILE A 100 12.09 13.37 -5.43
CA ILE A 100 13.52 13.63 -5.72
C ILE A 100 13.90 15.05 -5.28
N ASP A 101 13.05 16.02 -5.53
CA ASP A 101 13.21 17.41 -5.14
C ASP A 101 12.99 17.64 -3.62
N LYS A 102 12.70 16.57 -2.86
CA LYS A 102 12.48 16.60 -1.39
C LYS A 102 11.33 17.53 -0.97
N LYS A 103 10.33 17.73 -1.83
CA LYS A 103 9.13 18.54 -1.54
C LYS A 103 8.15 17.83 -0.60
N ILE A 104 8.38 16.52 -0.34
CA ILE A 104 7.49 15.69 0.47
C ILE A 104 7.83 15.86 1.96
N ILE A 105 6.82 16.21 2.75
CA ILE A 105 6.97 16.34 4.21
C ILE A 105 7.21 14.97 4.85
N ILE A 106 7.98 14.94 5.93
CA ILE A 106 8.39 13.70 6.61
C ILE A 106 7.21 12.81 7.01
N ASP A 107 6.09 13.39 7.41
CA ASP A 107 4.88 12.67 7.84
C ASP A 107 4.29 11.77 6.75
N LYS A 108 4.49 12.12 5.47
CA LYS A 108 4.10 11.30 4.31
C LYS A 108 5.03 10.09 4.10
N LEU A 109 6.18 10.07 4.73
CA LEU A 109 7.20 9.01 4.62
C LEU A 109 7.17 8.05 5.81
N VAL A 110 6.42 8.35 6.87
CA VAL A 110 6.35 7.53 8.08
C VAL A 110 5.67 6.18 7.80
N ILE A 111 6.40 5.12 8.11
CA ILE A 111 5.89 3.75 8.12
C ILE A 111 5.66 3.36 9.58
N THR A 112 4.54 2.68 9.86
CA THR A 112 4.22 2.26 11.22
C THR A 112 4.01 0.75 11.28
N LYS A 113 4.72 0.07 12.18
CA LYS A 113 4.57 -1.38 12.42
C LYS A 113 4.32 -1.68 13.89
N ALA A 114 3.41 -2.62 14.15
CA ALA A 114 3.16 -3.07 15.51
C ALA A 114 4.26 -4.03 15.99
N LEU A 115 4.73 -3.81 17.20
CA LEU A 115 5.67 -4.69 17.88
C LEU A 115 4.89 -5.91 18.42
N ARG A 116 5.36 -7.13 18.11
CA ARG A 116 4.75 -8.36 18.62
C ARG A 116 5.48 -8.79 19.89
N SER A 117 4.82 -9.62 20.71
CA SER A 117 5.40 -10.21 21.92
C SER A 117 6.56 -11.15 21.64
N PHE A 118 6.55 -11.82 20.49
CA PHE A 118 7.57 -12.79 20.10
C PHE A 118 7.97 -12.68 18.63
N TYR A 119 9.27 -12.79 18.38
CA TYR A 119 9.89 -12.94 17.06
C TYR A 119 11.00 -13.97 17.11
N LYS A 120 11.05 -14.87 16.11
CA LYS A 120 12.09 -15.90 16.03
C LYS A 120 13.51 -15.29 15.93
N ASN A 121 13.65 -14.19 15.16
CA ASN A 121 14.92 -13.48 14.95
C ASN A 121 14.71 -11.96 15.06
N PRO A 122 14.59 -11.39 16.27
CA PRO A 122 14.29 -9.97 16.46
C PRO A 122 15.37 -9.03 15.88
N SER A 123 16.63 -9.46 15.85
CA SER A 123 17.76 -8.69 15.30
C SER A 123 17.67 -8.46 13.78
N ARG A 124 16.90 -9.28 13.06
CA ARG A 124 16.65 -9.12 11.63
C ARG A 124 15.39 -8.32 11.32
N ILE A 125 14.62 -7.95 12.32
CA ILE A 125 13.35 -7.23 12.17
C ILE A 125 13.59 -5.75 12.45
N ALA A 126 13.49 -4.92 11.41
CA ALA A 126 13.89 -3.51 11.47
C ALA A 126 13.27 -2.74 12.66
N HIS A 127 11.94 -2.80 12.82
CA HIS A 127 11.26 -2.09 13.91
C HIS A 127 11.54 -2.68 15.31
N CYS A 128 11.97 -3.95 15.43
CA CYS A 128 12.44 -4.50 16.70
C CYS A 128 13.80 -3.94 17.10
N VAL A 129 14.73 -3.86 16.14
CA VAL A 129 16.05 -3.24 16.34
C VAL A 129 15.89 -1.78 16.74
N LEU A 130 14.96 -1.05 16.06
CA LEU A 130 14.66 0.33 16.42
C LEU A 130 14.05 0.45 17.83
N ALA A 131 13.10 -0.42 18.20
CA ALA A 131 12.50 -0.43 19.53
C ALA A 131 13.54 -0.68 20.63
N THR A 132 14.50 -1.57 20.39
CA THR A 132 15.64 -1.78 21.31
C THR A 132 16.48 -0.52 21.43
N ARG A 133 16.78 0.14 20.32
CA ARG A 133 17.57 1.38 20.27
C ARG A 133 16.89 2.54 21.01
N ILE A 134 15.54 2.67 20.85
CA ILE A 134 14.74 3.64 21.61
C ILE A 134 14.86 3.37 23.12
N GLY A 135 14.69 2.11 23.54
CA GLY A 135 14.78 1.73 24.95
C GLY A 135 16.18 1.92 25.57
N ILE A 136 17.25 1.89 24.77
CA ILE A 136 18.62 2.21 25.22
C ILE A 136 18.77 3.73 25.43
N ARG A 137 18.21 4.55 24.52
CA ARG A 137 18.28 6.02 24.61
C ARG A 137 17.38 6.57 25.73
N ASP A 138 16.19 6.00 25.86
CA ASP A 138 15.18 6.42 26.83
C ASP A 138 14.53 5.17 27.47
N PRO A 139 15.12 4.69 28.59
CA PRO A 139 14.59 3.50 29.26
C PRO A 139 13.15 3.65 29.78
N GLY A 140 12.76 4.91 30.12
CA GLY A 140 11.39 5.20 30.60
C GLY A 140 10.31 5.07 29.52
N ASN A 141 10.68 5.27 28.26
CA ASN A 141 9.79 5.17 27.10
C ASN A 141 10.10 3.99 26.19
N LYS A 142 10.67 2.90 26.73
CA LYS A 142 10.96 1.69 25.99
C LYS A 142 9.67 1.09 25.42
N PRO A 143 9.59 0.88 24.07
CA PRO A 143 8.40 0.29 23.46
C PRO A 143 8.12 -1.12 23.94
N SER A 144 6.84 -1.43 24.16
CA SER A 144 6.31 -2.71 24.63
C SER A 144 5.58 -3.47 23.52
N PRO A 145 5.38 -4.80 23.66
CA PRO A 145 4.54 -5.55 22.75
C PRO A 145 3.13 -4.96 22.65
N GLY A 146 2.66 -4.78 21.39
CA GLY A 146 1.41 -4.07 21.07
C GLY A 146 1.61 -2.64 20.59
N ASP A 147 2.69 -1.99 20.98
CA ASP A 147 3.00 -0.63 20.55
C ASP A 147 3.27 -0.57 19.04
N ARG A 148 2.94 0.57 18.47
CA ARG A 148 3.18 0.85 17.07
C ARG A 148 4.40 1.75 16.92
N ILE A 149 5.43 1.23 16.27
CA ILE A 149 6.69 1.92 16.06
C ILE A 149 6.62 2.70 14.74
N PRO A 150 6.60 4.05 14.77
CA PRO A 150 6.74 4.88 13.59
C PRO A 150 8.21 4.98 13.21
N PHE A 151 8.52 4.90 11.91
CA PHE A 151 9.89 5.06 11.43
C PHE A 151 9.94 5.56 9.99
N VAL A 152 11.07 6.14 9.64
CA VAL A 152 11.42 6.60 8.30
C VAL A 152 12.78 6.03 7.93
N TYR A 153 12.96 5.68 6.65
CA TYR A 153 14.25 5.22 6.15
C TYR A 153 15.23 6.38 5.98
N ILE A 154 16.48 6.18 6.47
CA ILE A 154 17.55 7.16 6.44
C ILE A 154 18.73 6.67 5.61
N GLN A 155 19.47 7.61 5.05
CA GLN A 155 20.73 7.31 4.35
C GLN A 155 21.78 6.84 5.35
N THR A 156 22.46 5.74 5.04
CA THR A 156 23.54 5.19 5.84
C THR A 156 24.75 4.87 4.97
N LYS A 157 25.95 4.95 5.53
CA LYS A 157 27.18 4.57 4.84
C LYS A 157 27.35 3.04 4.89
N GLY A 158 27.78 2.45 3.77
CA GLY A 158 28.05 1.03 3.67
C GLY A 158 26.80 0.13 3.65
N ASN A 159 27.03 -1.18 3.64
CA ASN A 159 25.96 -2.19 3.59
C ASN A 159 25.43 -2.46 5.01
N LYS A 160 24.38 -1.75 5.39
CA LYS A 160 23.74 -1.83 6.70
C LYS A 160 22.48 -2.71 6.67
N LEU A 161 22.18 -3.38 7.77
CA LEU A 161 20.92 -4.09 7.97
C LEU A 161 19.75 -3.11 8.01
N GLN A 162 18.54 -3.58 7.63
CA GLN A 162 17.36 -2.71 7.57
C GLN A 162 17.06 -1.99 8.89
N GLY A 163 17.32 -2.62 10.04
CA GLY A 163 17.12 -2.02 11.35
C GLY A 163 18.05 -0.84 11.65
N GLU A 164 19.21 -0.77 11.00
CA GLU A 164 20.16 0.33 11.13
C GLU A 164 19.86 1.48 10.16
N ARG A 165 19.00 1.23 9.16
CA ARG A 165 18.61 2.19 8.12
C ARG A 165 17.29 2.89 8.40
N ILE A 166 16.77 2.77 9.60
CA ILE A 166 15.50 3.40 10.00
C ILE A 166 15.66 4.15 11.31
N GLU A 167 14.93 5.25 11.46
CA GLU A 167 14.84 6.03 12.69
C GLU A 167 13.44 6.62 12.89
N THR A 168 13.16 7.06 14.13
CA THR A 168 11.92 7.75 14.44
C THR A 168 11.90 9.15 13.81
N PRO A 169 10.73 9.66 13.40
CA PRO A 169 10.61 11.00 12.82
C PRO A 169 11.18 12.10 13.73
N GLU A 170 10.98 11.99 15.04
CA GLU A 170 11.46 12.94 16.05
C GLU A 170 12.99 12.97 16.06
N PHE A 171 13.62 11.80 16.12
CA PHE A 171 15.07 11.68 16.14
C PHE A 171 15.72 12.17 14.83
N ILE A 172 15.06 11.92 13.69
CA ILE A 172 15.51 12.43 12.38
C ILE A 172 15.54 13.96 12.37
N LYS A 173 14.50 14.60 12.94
CA LYS A 173 14.43 16.07 13.04
C LYS A 173 15.49 16.61 14.01
N GLN A 174 15.67 15.95 15.15
CA GLN A 174 16.62 16.34 16.19
C GLN A 174 18.07 16.27 15.70
N GLU A 175 18.45 15.16 15.05
CA GLU A 175 19.82 14.91 14.58
C GLU A 175 20.05 15.35 13.12
N ASN A 176 19.05 15.96 12.49
CA ASN A 176 19.08 16.39 11.09
C ASN A 176 19.56 15.29 10.13
N LEU A 177 19.04 14.06 10.31
CA LEU A 177 19.43 12.91 9.52
C LEU A 177 18.87 13.00 8.09
N LYS A 178 19.63 12.50 7.12
CA LYS A 178 19.23 12.52 5.72
C LYS A 178 18.28 11.35 5.43
N ILE A 179 17.10 11.64 4.85
CA ILE A 179 16.12 10.65 4.46
C ILE A 179 16.58 9.93 3.19
N ASP A 180 16.34 8.61 3.11
CA ASP A 180 16.62 7.78 1.94
C ASP A 180 15.43 7.77 0.97
N TYR A 181 15.25 8.84 0.22
CA TYR A 181 14.20 8.95 -0.81
C TYR A 181 14.32 7.88 -1.89
N GLY A 182 15.54 7.47 -2.24
CA GLY A 182 15.80 6.40 -3.21
C GLY A 182 15.18 5.07 -2.79
N PHE A 183 15.23 4.74 -1.49
CA PHE A 183 14.56 3.55 -0.96
C PHE A 183 13.04 3.62 -1.13
N TYR A 184 12.42 4.78 -0.86
CA TYR A 184 10.97 4.95 -1.06
C TYR A 184 10.58 4.78 -2.51
N ILE A 185 11.32 5.39 -3.44
CA ILE A 185 11.06 5.26 -4.87
C ILE A 185 11.20 3.79 -5.30
N SER A 186 12.36 3.19 -5.11
CA SER A 186 12.67 1.87 -5.66
C SER A 186 11.90 0.72 -4.99
N ASN A 187 11.77 0.75 -3.65
CA ASN A 187 11.24 -0.38 -2.90
C ASN A 187 9.78 -0.23 -2.48
N GLN A 188 9.31 0.99 -2.24
CA GLN A 188 7.96 1.22 -1.72
C GLN A 188 6.97 1.63 -2.82
N ILE A 189 7.41 2.46 -3.78
CA ILE A 189 6.55 3.01 -4.84
C ILE A 189 6.60 2.14 -6.09
N MET A 190 7.78 1.97 -6.70
CA MET A 190 7.89 1.33 -8.00
C MET A 190 7.47 -0.14 -8.01
N LYS A 191 7.79 -0.91 -6.95
CA LYS A 191 7.42 -2.34 -6.90
C LYS A 191 5.92 -2.61 -7.07
N PRO A 192 5.01 -1.97 -6.33
CA PRO A 192 3.58 -2.18 -6.54
C PRO A 192 3.06 -1.55 -7.83
N ILE A 193 3.65 -0.47 -8.32
CA ILE A 193 3.23 0.21 -9.54
C ILE A 193 3.56 -0.63 -10.78
N ILE A 194 4.75 -1.20 -10.86
CA ILE A 194 5.14 -2.10 -11.95
C ILE A 194 4.15 -3.27 -12.07
N GLN A 195 3.63 -3.80 -10.95
CA GLN A 195 2.62 -4.85 -10.99
C GLN A 195 1.31 -4.42 -11.66
N ILE A 196 0.94 -3.14 -11.55
CA ILE A 196 -0.26 -2.61 -12.23
C ILE A 196 0.04 -2.42 -13.72
N TYR A 197 1.12 -1.73 -14.04
CA TYR A 197 1.46 -1.44 -15.44
C TYR A 197 1.74 -2.70 -16.24
N SER A 198 2.29 -3.76 -15.64
CA SER A 198 2.44 -5.05 -16.31
C SER A 198 1.13 -5.72 -16.72
N LEU A 199 -0.01 -5.32 -16.13
CA LEU A 199 -1.34 -5.80 -16.49
C LEU A 199 -2.08 -4.87 -17.47
N VAL A 200 -1.69 -3.62 -17.56
CA VAL A 200 -2.39 -2.59 -18.34
C VAL A 200 -1.70 -2.35 -19.68
N LEU A 201 -0.37 -2.60 -19.76
CA LEU A 201 0.44 -2.40 -20.96
C LEU A 201 0.62 -3.69 -21.82
N ASN A 202 0.16 -4.85 -21.33
CA ASN A 202 0.07 -6.10 -22.07
C ASN A 202 -1.36 -6.30 -22.58
#